data_8fed13fc70841c02bdb4cf3d5999c85f
#
_entry.id   8fed13fc70841c02bdb4cf3d5999c85f
#
_cell.length_a   1.000
_cell.length_b   1.000
_cell.length_c   1.000
_cell.angle_alpha   90.00
_cell.angle_beta   90.00
_cell.angle_gamma   90.00
#
_symmetry.space_group_name_H-M   'P 1'
#
loop_
_entity.id
_entity.type
_entity.pdbx_description
1 polymer ?
#
loop_
_entity_poly.entity_id
_entity_poly.type
_entity_poly.pdbx_seq_one_letter_code
_entity_poly.pdbx_strand_id
1 'polypeptide(L)'
;MVEKKRNEESKHLIILWANVLLLATETAMFAAVWRWFYAADFKRRYVPGEDWLLIGMYLFFLALFVRGLNAHRIGYLRITEMWISQMIAAVLTSAVTYGELCIAAGTYVNGLPLIGLDMAEGFLLLGWIYLARVLYLSLYPPQSMLVIYGEIYPGELIEKINLHRDAYHLCRSVGIGLGRERLKKIILEADAVILSDISDEVRNALIKFCYRRGIRVYVTPKI
;
A
#
# COMPACT_ATOMS: atom_id res chain seq x y z
N MET A 1 -7.03 22.23 -11.84
CA MET A 1 -5.63 21.71 -11.80
C MET A 1 -5.03 21.79 -10.40
N VAL A 2 -5.24 22.87 -9.65
CA VAL A 2 -4.75 23.09 -8.26
C VAL A 2 -5.39 22.09 -7.25
N GLU A 3 -6.67 21.83 -7.36
CA GLU A 3 -7.42 20.93 -6.47
C GLU A 3 -6.98 19.47 -6.58
N LYS A 4 -6.65 19.01 -7.79
CA LYS A 4 -6.16 17.65 -8.05
C LYS A 4 -4.76 17.42 -7.48
N LYS A 5 -3.90 18.45 -7.49
CA LYS A 5 -2.54 18.38 -6.91
C LYS A 5 -2.61 18.36 -5.37
N ARG A 6 -3.51 19.13 -4.78
CA ARG A 6 -3.77 19.13 -3.32
C ARG A 6 -4.26 17.75 -2.84
N ASN A 7 -5.09 17.07 -3.62
CA ASN A 7 -5.56 15.73 -3.28
C ASN A 7 -4.46 14.67 -3.35
N GLU A 8 -3.48 14.79 -4.24
CA GLU A 8 -2.35 13.86 -4.31
C GLU A 8 -1.38 14.04 -3.13
N GLU A 9 -1.11 15.28 -2.73
CA GLU A 9 -0.29 15.57 -1.54
C GLU A 9 -0.97 15.04 -0.25
N SER A 10 -2.28 15.21 -0.14
CA SER A 10 -3.05 14.68 0.99
C SER A 10 -3.02 13.14 1.08
N LYS A 11 -2.99 12.43 -0.07
CA LYS A 11 -2.84 10.97 -0.11
C LYS A 11 -1.54 10.50 0.52
N HIS A 12 -0.43 11.12 0.13
CA HIS A 12 0.88 10.76 0.66
C HIS A 12 0.96 10.99 2.18
N LEU A 13 0.37 12.08 2.67
CA LEU A 13 0.33 12.38 4.09
C LEU A 13 -0.51 11.37 4.88
N ILE A 14 -1.68 10.97 4.38
CA ILE A 14 -2.54 9.97 5.03
C ILE A 14 -1.82 8.61 5.11
N ILE A 15 -1.20 8.17 4.02
CA ILE A 15 -0.43 6.92 3.98
C ILE A 15 0.77 7.00 4.94
N LEU A 16 1.47 8.14 4.98
CA LEU A 16 2.59 8.35 5.89
C LEU A 16 2.14 8.22 7.34
N TRP A 17 1.08 8.94 7.74
CA TRP A 17 0.56 8.91 9.10
C TRP A 17 0.03 7.53 9.50
N ALA A 18 -0.63 6.82 8.57
CA ALA A 18 -1.06 5.45 8.82
C ALA A 18 0.11 4.52 9.10
N ASN A 19 1.21 4.62 8.34
CA ASN A 19 2.41 3.84 8.57
C ASN A 19 3.12 4.22 9.88
N VAL A 20 3.23 5.51 10.19
CA VAL A 20 3.83 5.98 11.46
C VAL A 20 3.04 5.46 12.65
N LEU A 21 1.70 5.52 12.59
CA LEU A 21 0.85 5.02 13.66
C LEU A 21 0.97 3.51 13.83
N LEU A 22 1.07 2.76 12.72
CA LEU A 22 1.30 1.31 12.76
C LEU A 22 2.62 0.98 13.44
N LEU A 23 3.74 1.56 12.99
CA LEU A 23 5.07 1.36 13.58
C LEU A 23 5.10 1.72 15.07
N ALA A 24 4.42 2.81 15.44
CA ALA A 24 4.30 3.21 16.85
C ALA A 24 3.53 2.18 17.68
N THR A 25 2.47 1.60 17.12
CA THR A 25 1.66 0.58 17.79
C THR A 25 2.45 -0.72 17.99
N GLU A 26 3.13 -1.22 16.95
CA GLU A 26 4.00 -2.42 17.03
C GLU A 26 5.13 -2.21 18.04
N THR A 27 5.79 -1.05 18.00
CA THR A 27 6.82 -0.69 18.99
C THR A 27 6.27 -0.62 20.41
N ALA A 28 5.05 -0.10 20.61
CA ALA A 28 4.40 -0.07 21.93
C ALA A 28 4.05 -1.48 22.42
N MET A 29 3.64 -2.39 21.54
CA MET A 29 3.41 -3.79 21.85
C MET A 29 4.71 -4.47 22.31
N PHE A 30 5.80 -4.26 21.57
CA PHE A 30 7.13 -4.75 22.01
C PHE A 30 7.53 -4.16 23.36
N ALA A 31 7.36 -2.86 23.57
CA ALA A 31 7.66 -2.23 24.86
C ALA A 31 6.85 -2.81 26.02
N ALA A 32 5.59 -3.21 25.78
CA ALA A 32 4.79 -3.92 26.77
C ALA A 32 5.33 -5.33 27.06
N VAL A 33 5.67 -6.08 25.99
CA VAL A 33 6.28 -7.42 26.14
C VAL A 33 7.61 -7.33 26.87
N TRP A 34 8.47 -6.38 26.51
CA TRP A 34 9.71 -6.10 27.24
C TRP A 34 9.45 -5.89 28.73
N ARG A 35 8.53 -4.99 29.06
CA ARG A 35 8.24 -4.61 30.46
C ARG A 35 7.68 -5.77 31.30
N TRP A 36 6.83 -6.62 30.70
CA TRP A 36 6.16 -7.68 31.43
C TRP A 36 6.97 -8.98 31.54
N PHE A 37 7.75 -9.31 30.52
CA PHE A 37 8.40 -10.61 30.42
C PHE A 37 9.92 -10.56 30.63
N TYR A 38 10.57 -9.46 30.23
CA TYR A 38 12.03 -9.40 30.24
C TYR A 38 12.60 -8.44 31.28
N ALA A 39 11.96 -7.30 31.52
CA ALA A 39 12.52 -6.25 32.38
C ALA A 39 12.84 -6.72 33.81
N ALA A 40 12.12 -7.72 34.36
CA ALA A 40 12.37 -8.26 35.68
C ALA A 40 13.71 -9.01 35.76
N ASP A 41 14.05 -9.80 34.74
CA ASP A 41 15.27 -10.62 34.70
C ASP A 41 16.51 -9.74 34.44
N PHE A 42 16.32 -8.63 33.72
CA PHE A 42 17.38 -7.70 33.37
C PHE A 42 17.65 -6.63 34.43
N LYS A 43 16.74 -6.33 35.37
CA LYS A 43 16.88 -5.30 36.42
C LYS A 43 18.17 -5.37 37.23
N ARG A 44 18.80 -6.55 37.34
CA ARG A 44 20.06 -6.73 38.07
C ARG A 44 21.32 -6.36 37.28
N ARG A 45 21.21 -6.21 35.95
CA ARG A 45 22.33 -5.98 35.04
C ARG A 45 22.26 -4.66 34.25
N TYR A 46 21.09 -4.05 34.19
CA TYR A 46 20.80 -2.87 33.39
C TYR A 46 20.85 -1.57 34.20
N VAL A 47 21.42 -0.54 33.59
CA VAL A 47 21.40 0.83 34.14
C VAL A 47 20.01 1.43 33.85
N PRO A 48 19.41 2.20 34.79
CA PRO A 48 18.14 2.86 34.55
C PRO A 48 18.20 3.77 33.29
N GLY A 49 17.37 3.48 32.29
CA GLY A 49 17.32 4.24 31.02
C GLY A 49 17.73 3.47 29.77
N GLU A 50 18.36 2.30 29.91
CA GLU A 50 18.76 1.46 28.76
C GLU A 50 17.55 0.78 28.06
N ASP A 51 16.39 0.69 28.73
CA ASP A 51 15.14 0.21 28.15
C ASP A 51 14.78 0.94 26.87
N TRP A 52 15.02 2.25 26.81
CA TRP A 52 14.73 3.07 25.64
C TRP A 52 15.63 2.75 24.44
N LEU A 53 16.87 2.27 24.71
CA LEU A 53 17.78 1.86 23.65
C LEU A 53 17.25 0.63 22.93
N LEU A 54 16.82 -0.42 23.68
CA LEU A 54 16.23 -1.64 23.09
C LEU A 54 14.96 -1.35 22.31
N ILE A 55 14.06 -0.53 22.88
CA ILE A 55 12.83 -0.12 22.19
C ILE A 55 13.15 0.67 20.94
N GLY A 56 14.16 1.56 21.00
CA GLY A 56 14.64 2.33 19.84
C GLY A 56 15.26 1.45 18.77
N MET A 57 16.02 0.42 19.15
CA MET A 57 16.60 -0.55 18.21
C MET A 57 15.51 -1.40 17.54
N TYR A 58 14.53 -1.86 18.31
CA TYR A 58 13.35 -2.53 17.74
C TYR A 58 12.67 -1.67 16.68
N LEU A 59 12.33 -0.42 17.00
CA LEU A 59 11.72 0.53 16.05
C LEU A 59 12.60 0.75 14.82
N PHE A 60 13.91 0.89 15.02
CA PHE A 60 14.85 1.09 13.90
C PHE A 60 14.86 -0.09 12.94
N PHE A 61 14.99 -1.34 13.44
CA PHE A 61 15.00 -2.53 12.59
C PHE A 61 13.64 -2.78 11.96
N LEU A 62 12.54 -2.56 12.69
CA LEU A 62 11.20 -2.66 12.15
C LEU A 62 11.00 -1.69 10.98
N ALA A 63 11.35 -0.43 11.15
CA ALA A 63 11.26 0.57 10.07
C ALA A 63 12.15 0.24 8.88
N LEU A 64 13.36 -0.29 9.13
CA LEU A 64 14.30 -0.71 8.10
C LEU A 64 13.71 -1.86 7.26
N PHE A 65 13.18 -2.91 7.89
CA PHE A 65 12.62 -4.07 7.20
C PHE A 65 11.30 -3.74 6.51
N VAL A 66 10.40 -2.98 7.14
CA VAL A 66 9.15 -2.50 6.52
C VAL A 66 9.44 -1.70 5.26
N ARG A 67 10.46 -0.83 5.29
CA ARG A 67 10.88 -0.06 4.12
C ARG A 67 11.56 -0.95 3.07
N GLY A 68 12.45 -1.86 3.47
CA GLY A 68 13.17 -2.77 2.58
C GLY A 68 12.24 -3.72 1.82
N LEU A 69 11.19 -4.22 2.47
CA LEU A 69 10.19 -5.10 1.88
C LEU A 69 9.04 -4.37 1.18
N ASN A 70 9.10 -3.03 1.06
CA ASN A 70 8.03 -2.18 0.48
C ASN A 70 6.66 -2.37 1.15
N ALA A 71 6.64 -2.83 2.39
CA ALA A 71 5.43 -3.13 3.15
C ALA A 71 4.59 -1.89 3.54
N HIS A 72 5.13 -0.69 3.31
CA HIS A 72 4.51 0.62 3.60
C HIS A 72 3.54 1.11 2.51
N ARG A 73 3.37 0.38 1.38
CA ARG A 73 2.59 0.85 0.22
C ARG A 73 1.11 0.50 0.33
N ILE A 74 0.41 1.16 1.26
CA ILE A 74 -1.04 1.02 1.44
C ILE A 74 -1.77 1.50 0.16
N GLY A 75 -2.72 0.68 -0.35
CA GLY A 75 -3.55 1.00 -1.52
C GLY A 75 -2.98 0.60 -2.88
N TYR A 76 -1.74 0.13 -2.96
CA TYR A 76 -1.12 -0.36 -4.21
C TYR A 76 -0.99 -1.88 -4.25
N LEU A 77 -0.81 -2.53 -3.10
CA LEU A 77 -0.66 -3.98 -2.98
C LEU A 77 -1.98 -4.64 -2.57
N ARG A 78 -2.13 -5.93 -2.88
CA ARG A 78 -3.23 -6.74 -2.34
C ARG A 78 -3.08 -6.86 -0.83
N ILE A 79 -4.21 -7.01 -0.11
CA ILE A 79 -4.20 -7.14 1.36
C ILE A 79 -3.25 -8.26 1.82
N THR A 80 -3.30 -9.40 1.14
CA THR A 80 -2.46 -10.58 1.45
C THR A 80 -0.97 -10.30 1.24
N GLU A 81 -0.60 -9.62 0.17
CA GLU A 81 0.80 -9.27 -0.12
C GLU A 81 1.34 -8.30 0.93
N MET A 82 0.55 -7.32 1.30
CA MET A 82 0.89 -6.35 2.32
C MET A 82 1.04 -7.00 3.70
N TRP A 83 0.10 -7.87 4.06
CA TRP A 83 0.15 -8.61 5.32
C TRP A 83 1.38 -9.51 5.41
N ILE A 84 1.68 -10.29 4.36
CA ILE A 84 2.86 -11.16 4.31
C ILE A 84 4.14 -10.33 4.43
N SER A 85 4.27 -9.22 3.70
CA SER A 85 5.46 -8.36 3.76
C SER A 85 5.66 -7.76 5.16
N GLN A 86 4.60 -7.32 5.82
CA GLN A 86 4.64 -6.81 7.19
C GLN A 86 5.01 -7.91 8.19
N MET A 87 4.40 -9.09 8.08
CA MET A 87 4.72 -10.24 8.94
C MET A 87 6.20 -10.67 8.82
N ILE A 88 6.74 -10.70 7.60
CA ILE A 88 8.17 -10.99 7.40
C ILE A 88 9.02 -9.92 8.08
N ALA A 89 8.65 -8.64 7.97
CA ALA A 89 9.37 -7.56 8.64
C ALA A 89 9.35 -7.71 10.17
N ALA A 90 8.18 -8.03 10.76
CA ALA A 90 8.02 -8.24 12.19
C ALA A 90 8.87 -9.43 12.68
N VAL A 91 8.76 -10.58 12.02
CA VAL A 91 9.54 -11.78 12.38
C VAL A 91 11.05 -11.55 12.28
N LEU A 92 11.51 -10.85 11.23
CA LEU A 92 12.93 -10.49 11.10
C LEU A 92 13.38 -9.55 12.22
N THR A 93 12.54 -8.58 12.59
CA THR A 93 12.80 -7.67 13.70
C THR A 93 12.89 -8.45 15.01
N SER A 94 11.92 -9.32 15.30
CA SER A 94 11.92 -10.18 16.50
C SER A 94 13.14 -11.10 16.55
N ALA A 95 13.59 -11.63 15.41
CA ALA A 95 14.80 -12.48 15.35
C ALA A 95 16.07 -11.68 15.70
N VAL A 96 16.21 -10.44 15.18
CA VAL A 96 17.33 -9.56 15.54
C VAL A 96 17.26 -9.19 17.03
N THR A 97 16.09 -8.76 17.50
CA THR A 97 15.86 -8.39 18.89
C THR A 97 16.13 -9.56 19.85
N TYR A 98 15.77 -10.79 19.48
CA TYR A 98 16.15 -11.98 20.25
C TYR A 98 17.65 -12.13 20.38
N GLY A 99 18.41 -11.92 19.29
CA GLY A 99 19.87 -11.92 19.33
C GLY A 99 20.43 -10.84 20.28
N GLU A 100 19.88 -9.62 20.21
CA GLU A 100 20.26 -8.51 21.11
C GLU A 100 19.99 -8.86 22.58
N LEU A 101 18.83 -9.44 22.89
CA LEU A 101 18.49 -9.88 24.22
C LEU A 101 19.44 -10.96 24.74
N CYS A 102 19.80 -11.94 23.92
CA CYS A 102 20.78 -12.98 24.31
C CYS A 102 22.17 -12.41 24.57
N ILE A 103 22.61 -11.45 23.75
CA ILE A 103 23.91 -10.76 23.94
C ILE A 103 23.87 -9.96 25.25
N ALA A 104 22.82 -9.19 25.47
CA ALA A 104 22.67 -8.38 26.67
C ALA A 104 22.58 -9.23 27.96
N ALA A 105 21.89 -10.38 27.89
CA ALA A 105 21.77 -11.32 29.01
C ALA A 105 23.06 -12.13 29.26
N GLY A 106 23.90 -12.31 28.22
CA GLY A 106 25.04 -13.23 28.24
C GLY A 106 24.63 -14.71 28.30
N THR A 107 23.36 -15.02 28.02
CA THR A 107 22.79 -16.37 28.03
C THR A 107 21.56 -16.41 27.13
N TYR A 108 21.09 -17.60 26.79
CA TYR A 108 19.84 -17.77 26.05
C TYR A 108 18.64 -17.30 26.88
N VAL A 109 17.81 -16.47 26.26
CA VAL A 109 16.59 -15.91 26.86
C VAL A 109 15.38 -16.69 26.35
N ASN A 110 14.29 -16.70 27.12
CA ASN A 110 13.04 -17.30 26.65
C ASN A 110 12.48 -16.52 25.44
N GLY A 111 12.41 -17.15 24.26
CA GLY A 111 11.89 -16.55 23.05
C GLY A 111 10.36 -16.59 22.89
N LEU A 112 9.64 -17.35 23.76
CA LEU A 112 8.18 -17.49 23.65
C LEU A 112 7.42 -16.15 23.68
N PRO A 113 7.77 -15.16 24.50
CA PRO A 113 7.11 -13.86 24.48
C PRO A 113 7.22 -13.12 23.13
N LEU A 114 8.35 -13.26 22.41
CA LEU A 114 8.51 -12.66 21.08
C LEU A 114 7.65 -13.37 20.03
N ILE A 115 7.56 -14.70 20.09
CA ILE A 115 6.65 -15.46 19.24
C ILE A 115 5.20 -15.05 19.50
N GLY A 116 4.82 -14.87 20.75
CA GLY A 116 3.52 -14.35 21.13
C GLY A 116 3.26 -12.94 20.62
N LEU A 117 4.30 -12.10 20.61
CA LEU A 117 4.25 -10.76 20.02
C LEU A 117 3.98 -10.84 18.51
N ASP A 118 4.76 -11.64 17.77
CA ASP A 118 4.60 -11.80 16.31
C ASP A 118 3.18 -12.28 15.95
N MET A 119 2.63 -13.21 16.73
CA MET A 119 1.24 -13.66 16.54
C MET A 119 0.23 -12.53 16.79
N ALA A 120 0.39 -11.77 17.87
CA ALA A 120 -0.49 -10.67 18.20
C ALA A 120 -0.40 -9.54 17.15
N GLU A 121 0.80 -9.22 16.69
CA GLU A 121 1.03 -8.29 15.59
C GLU A 121 0.37 -8.76 14.28
N GLY A 122 0.44 -10.05 13.99
CA GLY A 122 -0.23 -10.63 12.82
C GLY A 122 -1.74 -10.39 12.80
N PHE A 123 -2.42 -10.56 13.92
CA PHE A 123 -3.84 -10.26 14.04
C PHE A 123 -4.14 -8.77 13.98
N LEU A 124 -3.34 -7.94 14.65
CA LEU A 124 -3.47 -6.48 14.61
C LEU A 124 -3.29 -5.96 13.19
N LEU A 125 -2.30 -6.45 12.46
CA LEU A 125 -2.01 -6.09 11.08
C LEU A 125 -3.18 -6.38 10.14
N LEU A 126 -3.84 -7.53 10.27
CA LEU A 126 -5.04 -7.84 9.49
C LEU A 126 -6.13 -6.78 9.68
N GLY A 127 -6.43 -6.46 10.94
CA GLY A 127 -7.42 -5.42 11.27
C GLY A 127 -7.01 -4.05 10.77
N TRP A 128 -5.72 -3.69 10.93
CA TRP A 128 -5.17 -2.42 10.50
C TRP A 128 -5.21 -2.24 8.98
N ILE A 129 -4.74 -3.23 8.22
CA ILE A 129 -4.73 -3.19 6.76
C ILE A 129 -6.16 -3.07 6.23
N TYR A 130 -7.10 -3.83 6.80
CA TYR A 130 -8.50 -3.73 6.44
C TYR A 130 -9.07 -2.34 6.69
N LEU A 131 -8.85 -1.78 7.88
CA LEU A 131 -9.29 -0.44 8.26
C LEU A 131 -8.68 0.64 7.36
N ALA A 132 -7.36 0.58 7.16
CA ALA A 132 -6.63 1.52 6.32
C ALA A 132 -7.15 1.49 4.87
N ARG A 133 -7.48 0.29 4.35
CA ARG A 133 -8.06 0.13 3.02
C ARG A 133 -9.46 0.73 2.93
N VAL A 134 -10.33 0.44 3.90
CA VAL A 134 -11.69 1.00 3.94
C VAL A 134 -11.63 2.53 3.97
N LEU A 135 -10.80 3.10 4.83
CA LEU A 135 -10.60 4.55 4.90
C LEU A 135 -10.04 5.12 3.59
N TYR A 136 -9.04 4.45 3.00
CA TYR A 136 -8.46 4.87 1.73
C TYR A 136 -9.49 4.88 0.60
N LEU A 137 -10.27 3.81 0.43
CA LEU A 137 -11.31 3.71 -0.60
C LEU A 137 -12.48 4.67 -0.37
N SER A 138 -12.81 4.97 0.89
CA SER A 138 -13.84 5.96 1.24
C SER A 138 -13.42 7.39 0.86
N LEU A 139 -12.14 7.73 1.07
CA LEU A 139 -11.61 9.05 0.75
C LEU A 139 -11.23 9.20 -0.73
N TYR A 140 -10.84 8.09 -1.36
CA TYR A 140 -10.35 8.04 -2.74
C TYR A 140 -11.02 6.89 -3.50
N PRO A 141 -12.26 7.07 -3.95
CA PRO A 141 -12.95 6.05 -4.74
C PRO A 141 -12.15 5.71 -6.00
N PRO A 142 -12.19 4.45 -6.46
CA PRO A 142 -11.48 4.01 -7.65
C PRO A 142 -11.90 4.86 -8.86
N GLN A 143 -10.91 5.23 -9.68
CA GLN A 143 -11.16 6.05 -10.87
C GLN A 143 -11.95 5.27 -11.91
N SER A 144 -13.00 5.89 -12.45
CA SER A 144 -13.78 5.32 -13.53
C SER A 144 -12.97 5.33 -14.83
N MET A 145 -12.69 4.14 -15.36
CA MET A 145 -11.94 3.97 -16.61
C MET A 145 -12.83 3.57 -17.76
N LEU A 146 -12.63 4.22 -18.91
CA LEU A 146 -13.21 3.87 -20.17
C LEU A 146 -12.14 3.28 -21.09
N VAL A 147 -12.38 2.10 -21.64
CA VAL A 147 -11.51 1.53 -22.68
C VAL A 147 -12.13 1.80 -24.04
N ILE A 148 -11.39 2.47 -24.91
CA ILE A 148 -11.75 2.68 -26.32
C ILE A 148 -10.81 1.85 -27.17
N TYR A 149 -11.37 0.95 -27.99
CA TYR A 149 -10.59 0.05 -28.82
C TYR A 149 -10.96 0.20 -30.32
N GLY A 150 -9.99 -0.13 -31.17
CA GLY A 150 -10.16 -0.13 -32.62
C GLY A 150 -10.88 -1.38 -33.12
N GLU A 151 -10.19 -2.21 -33.90
CA GLU A 151 -10.77 -3.44 -34.48
C GLU A 151 -10.66 -4.63 -33.54
N ILE A 152 -9.62 -4.71 -32.73
CA ILE A 152 -9.36 -5.84 -31.84
C ILE A 152 -9.87 -5.54 -30.44
N TYR A 153 -10.74 -6.43 -29.93
CA TYR A 153 -11.25 -6.34 -28.56
C TYR A 153 -10.13 -6.66 -27.54
N PRO A 154 -9.79 -5.75 -26.61
CA PRO A 154 -8.64 -5.91 -25.73
C PRO A 154 -9.00 -6.74 -24.48
N GLY A 155 -9.35 -8.02 -24.67
CA GLY A 155 -9.79 -8.91 -23.59
C GLY A 155 -8.75 -9.06 -22.47
N GLU A 156 -7.47 -9.28 -22.81
CA GLU A 156 -6.39 -9.40 -21.83
C GLU A 156 -6.15 -8.13 -21.01
N LEU A 157 -6.29 -6.97 -21.67
CA LEU A 157 -6.16 -5.68 -20.98
C LEU A 157 -7.29 -5.48 -19.97
N ILE A 158 -8.52 -5.82 -20.37
CA ILE A 158 -9.71 -5.74 -19.53
C ILE A 158 -9.57 -6.68 -18.34
N GLU A 159 -9.08 -7.89 -18.54
CA GLU A 159 -8.81 -8.84 -17.47
C GLU A 159 -7.75 -8.32 -16.48
N LYS A 160 -6.64 -7.77 -16.98
CA LYS A 160 -5.61 -7.12 -16.17
C LYS A 160 -6.15 -5.94 -15.35
N ILE A 161 -7.01 -5.10 -15.94
CA ILE A 161 -7.66 -3.99 -15.22
C ILE A 161 -8.59 -4.54 -14.13
N ASN A 162 -9.34 -5.59 -14.41
CA ASN A 162 -10.25 -6.22 -13.45
C ASN A 162 -9.51 -6.91 -12.29
N LEU A 163 -8.25 -7.33 -12.47
CA LEU A 163 -7.40 -7.82 -11.38
C LEU A 163 -7.00 -6.70 -10.40
N HIS A 164 -7.03 -5.44 -10.82
CA HIS A 164 -6.66 -4.27 -10.01
C HIS A 164 -7.87 -3.36 -9.70
N ARG A 165 -9.00 -3.96 -9.37
CA ARG A 165 -10.29 -3.25 -9.09
C ARG A 165 -10.20 -2.18 -8.01
N ASP A 166 -9.22 -2.28 -7.13
CA ASP A 166 -9.04 -1.32 -6.03
C ASP A 166 -8.53 0.04 -6.51
N ALA A 167 -7.78 0.07 -7.61
CA ALA A 167 -7.24 1.30 -8.19
C ALA A 167 -8.11 1.83 -9.34
N TYR A 168 -8.74 0.93 -10.09
CA TYR A 168 -9.43 1.25 -11.33
C TYR A 168 -10.76 0.51 -11.42
N HIS A 169 -11.82 1.25 -11.73
CA HIS A 169 -13.13 0.68 -12.02
C HIS A 169 -13.40 0.80 -13.52
N LEU A 170 -13.44 -0.32 -14.23
CA LEU A 170 -13.81 -0.32 -15.65
C LEU A 170 -15.31 -0.06 -15.78
N CYS A 171 -15.67 1.17 -16.19
CA CYS A 171 -17.08 1.52 -16.39
C CYS A 171 -17.64 0.92 -17.67
N ARG A 172 -16.88 0.99 -18.77
CA ARG A 172 -17.32 0.53 -20.09
C ARG A 172 -16.14 0.30 -21.04
N SER A 173 -16.28 -0.66 -21.94
CA SER A 173 -15.43 -0.83 -23.10
C SER A 173 -16.25 -0.50 -24.37
N VAL A 174 -15.70 0.33 -25.26
CA VAL A 174 -16.41 0.88 -26.41
C VAL A 174 -15.54 0.82 -27.67
N GLY A 175 -16.08 0.28 -28.75
CA GLY A 175 -15.41 0.32 -30.05
C GLY A 175 -15.49 1.70 -30.70
N ILE A 176 -14.49 2.07 -31.48
CA ILE A 176 -14.38 3.35 -32.15
C ILE A 176 -15.51 3.62 -33.15
N GLY A 177 -16.15 2.57 -33.64
CA GLY A 177 -17.27 2.64 -34.62
C GLY A 177 -18.55 3.30 -34.12
N LEU A 178 -18.68 3.63 -32.83
CA LEU A 178 -19.89 4.21 -32.23
C LEU A 178 -20.19 5.66 -32.67
N GLY A 179 -19.31 6.29 -33.42
CA GLY A 179 -19.44 7.67 -33.92
C GLY A 179 -18.91 8.72 -32.91
N ARG A 180 -18.30 9.76 -33.47
CA ARG A 180 -17.55 10.77 -32.70
C ARG A 180 -18.34 11.49 -31.63
N GLU A 181 -19.60 11.79 -31.83
CA GLU A 181 -20.42 12.54 -30.85
C GLU A 181 -20.83 11.68 -29.67
N ARG A 182 -21.13 10.40 -29.89
CA ARG A 182 -21.43 9.46 -28.80
C ARG A 182 -20.19 9.15 -27.98
N LEU A 183 -19.03 8.96 -28.64
CA LEU A 183 -17.75 8.75 -27.96
C LEU A 183 -17.40 9.93 -27.05
N LYS A 184 -17.56 11.18 -27.51
CA LYS A 184 -17.31 12.37 -26.70
C LYS A 184 -18.19 12.41 -25.44
N LYS A 185 -19.46 12.06 -25.55
CA LYS A 185 -20.38 12.01 -24.38
C LYS A 185 -19.91 10.98 -23.35
N ILE A 186 -19.57 9.77 -23.79
CA ILE A 186 -19.11 8.68 -22.92
C ILE A 186 -17.76 9.04 -22.27
N ILE A 187 -16.85 9.68 -23.02
CA ILE A 187 -15.55 10.13 -22.49
C ILE A 187 -15.74 11.13 -21.35
N LEU A 188 -16.75 12.01 -21.41
CA LEU A 188 -17.00 13.00 -20.37
C LEU A 188 -17.52 12.40 -19.06
N GLU A 189 -18.04 11.18 -19.08
CA GLU A 189 -18.52 10.44 -17.91
C GLU A 189 -17.38 9.66 -17.20
N ALA A 190 -16.18 9.58 -17.82
CA ALA A 190 -15.05 8.83 -17.30
C ALA A 190 -13.94 9.74 -16.74
N ASP A 191 -13.27 9.29 -15.68
CA ASP A 191 -12.11 9.99 -15.10
C ASP A 191 -10.82 9.77 -15.90
N ALA A 192 -10.75 8.60 -16.56
CA ALA A 192 -9.61 8.22 -17.38
C ALA A 192 -10.05 7.38 -18.58
N VAL A 193 -9.29 7.50 -19.67
CA VAL A 193 -9.53 6.79 -20.93
C VAL A 193 -8.29 6.00 -21.33
N ILE A 194 -8.48 4.74 -21.69
CA ILE A 194 -7.44 3.91 -22.28
C ILE A 194 -7.74 3.77 -23.78
N LEU A 195 -6.76 4.08 -24.60
CA LEU A 195 -6.82 3.95 -26.05
C LEU A 195 -6.03 2.70 -26.47
N SER A 196 -6.71 1.72 -27.06
CA SER A 196 -6.13 0.46 -27.50
C SER A 196 -6.38 0.24 -28.98
N ASP A 197 -5.34 -0.05 -29.75
CA ASP A 197 -5.41 -0.39 -31.18
C ASP A 197 -6.20 0.63 -32.02
N ILE A 198 -5.88 1.92 -31.86
CA ILE A 198 -6.54 3.01 -32.57
C ILE A 198 -5.55 3.64 -33.56
N SER A 199 -6.05 4.04 -34.74
CA SER A 199 -5.23 4.76 -35.74
C SER A 199 -4.66 6.07 -35.21
N ASP A 200 -3.47 6.42 -35.63
CA ASP A 200 -2.72 7.57 -35.09
C ASP A 200 -3.47 8.89 -35.20
N GLU A 201 -4.21 9.11 -36.29
CA GLU A 201 -5.01 10.32 -36.47
C GLU A 201 -6.13 10.46 -35.45
N VAL A 202 -6.88 9.39 -35.25
CA VAL A 202 -8.01 9.38 -34.30
C VAL A 202 -7.49 9.41 -32.87
N ARG A 203 -6.41 8.68 -32.58
CA ARG A 203 -5.74 8.68 -31.28
C ARG A 203 -5.33 10.10 -30.89
N ASN A 204 -4.65 10.83 -31.78
CA ASN A 204 -4.21 12.20 -31.55
C ASN A 204 -5.39 13.16 -31.33
N ALA A 205 -6.49 12.98 -32.06
CA ALA A 205 -7.70 13.78 -31.88
C ALA A 205 -8.34 13.54 -30.51
N LEU A 206 -8.43 12.27 -30.07
CA LEU A 206 -8.98 11.89 -28.77
C LEU A 206 -8.09 12.39 -27.62
N ILE A 207 -6.76 12.25 -27.74
CA ILE A 207 -5.81 12.78 -26.76
C ILE A 207 -6.00 14.29 -26.58
N LYS A 208 -6.05 15.06 -27.67
CA LYS A 208 -6.29 16.51 -27.61
C LYS A 208 -7.63 16.86 -26.96
N PHE A 209 -8.67 16.09 -27.26
CA PHE A 209 -9.98 16.30 -26.65
C PHE A 209 -9.97 16.04 -25.14
N CYS A 210 -9.42 14.91 -24.72
CA CYS A 210 -9.31 14.55 -23.31
C CYS A 210 -8.43 15.54 -22.52
N TYR A 211 -7.29 15.96 -23.10
CA TYR A 211 -6.40 16.93 -22.49
C TYR A 211 -7.10 18.26 -22.19
N ARG A 212 -7.89 18.79 -23.16
CA ARG A 212 -8.67 20.03 -22.97
C ARG A 212 -9.72 19.92 -21.85
N ARG A 213 -10.15 18.71 -21.51
CA ARG A 213 -11.16 18.42 -20.46
C ARG A 213 -10.55 17.94 -19.16
N GLY A 214 -9.22 17.83 -19.09
CA GLY A 214 -8.52 17.37 -17.89
C GLY A 214 -8.69 15.87 -17.61
N ILE A 215 -9.13 15.07 -18.60
CA ILE A 215 -9.31 13.62 -18.52
C ILE A 215 -7.95 12.95 -18.79
N ARG A 216 -7.55 12.00 -17.95
CA ARG A 216 -6.30 11.25 -18.13
C ARG A 216 -6.42 10.28 -19.31
N VAL A 217 -5.37 10.19 -20.11
CA VAL A 217 -5.33 9.28 -21.27
C VAL A 217 -4.14 8.35 -21.12
N TYR A 218 -4.40 7.07 -21.25
CA TYR A 218 -3.40 6.02 -21.34
C TYR A 218 -3.45 5.42 -22.75
N VAL A 219 -2.30 5.12 -23.31
CA VAL A 219 -2.19 4.52 -24.64
C VAL A 219 -1.47 3.19 -24.50
N THR A 220 -2.07 2.12 -25.01
CA THR A 220 -1.36 0.84 -25.12
C THR A 220 -0.43 0.87 -26.33
N PRO A 221 0.83 0.39 -26.18
CA PRO A 221 1.68 0.22 -27.34
C PRO A 221 1.02 -0.74 -28.34
N LYS A 222 1.17 -0.48 -29.63
CA LYS A 222 0.83 -1.45 -30.67
C LYS A 222 1.83 -2.61 -30.56
N ILE A 223 1.32 -3.80 -30.37
CA ILE A 223 2.09 -5.06 -30.47
C ILE A 223 2.06 -5.50 -31.93
#